data_3ee1f83c8245f3ce44a8d46974b5d25b
#
_entry.id   3ee1f83c8245f3ce44a8d46974b5d25b
#
_cell.length_a   1.000
_cell.length_b   1.000
_cell.length_c   1.000
_cell.angle_alpha   90.00
_cell.angle_beta   90.00
_cell.angle_gamma   90.00
#
_symmetry.space_group_name_H-M   'P 1'
#
loop_
_entity.id
_entity.type
_entity.pdbx_description
1 polymer ?
#
loop_
_entity_poly.entity_id
_entity_poly.type
_entity_poly.pdbx_seq_one_letter_code
_entity_poly.pdbx_strand_id
1 'polypeptide(L)'
;MNTGMEMDWQKLLDKFRQYAAAAPAPAAADEASTGSGKAAAACEASLLAECGVFARYRDATFANIEARGVPGELRAQVDTVRDYAEHLELNVRQGFGLLLRGPVGTMKTSLAVAVMQYWLQQGGHAFFLTMPSL
;
A
#
# COMPACT_ATOMS: atom_id res chain seq x y z
N MET A 1 -8.85 -26.40 24.49
CA MET A 1 -7.96 -26.76 23.39
C MET A 1 -7.64 -25.49 22.61
N ASN A 2 -6.59 -24.81 23.03
CA ASN A 2 -6.07 -23.68 22.30
C ASN A 2 -5.06 -24.18 21.27
N THR A 3 -5.50 -24.43 20.06
CA THR A 3 -4.63 -24.36 18.91
C THR A 3 -4.46 -22.87 18.57
N GLY A 4 -3.78 -22.17 19.49
CA GLY A 4 -3.28 -20.84 19.19
C GLY A 4 -2.30 -21.00 18.07
N MET A 5 -2.66 -20.54 16.89
CA MET A 5 -1.72 -20.30 15.82
C MET A 5 -0.85 -19.15 16.31
N GLU A 6 0.16 -19.48 17.11
CA GLU A 6 1.17 -18.52 17.52
C GLU A 6 1.84 -18.03 16.23
N MET A 7 1.47 -16.81 15.86
CA MET A 7 2.13 -16.13 14.77
C MET A 7 3.60 -15.98 15.14
N ASP A 8 4.46 -16.64 14.36
CA ASP A 8 5.90 -16.55 14.55
C ASP A 8 6.38 -15.16 14.07
N TRP A 9 6.26 -14.19 14.96
CA TRP A 9 6.69 -12.81 14.75
C TRP A 9 8.17 -12.73 14.37
N GLN A 10 9.00 -13.68 14.80
CA GLN A 10 10.40 -13.73 14.43
C GLN A 10 10.59 -13.99 12.95
N LYS A 11 9.85 -14.93 12.38
CA LYS A 11 9.88 -15.19 10.93
C LYS A 11 9.40 -14.01 10.11
N LEU A 12 8.37 -13.33 10.61
CA LEU A 12 7.86 -12.14 9.94
C LEU A 12 8.89 -11.01 9.98
N LEU A 13 9.49 -10.77 11.15
CA LEU A 13 10.55 -9.78 11.32
C LEU A 13 11.82 -10.11 10.50
N ASP A 14 12.19 -11.38 10.40
CA ASP A 14 13.32 -11.79 9.58
C ASP A 14 13.06 -11.59 8.10
N LYS A 15 11.83 -11.85 7.67
CA LYS A 15 11.37 -11.50 6.31
C LYS A 15 11.46 -10.01 6.05
N PHE A 16 10.99 -9.18 6.99
CA PHE A 16 11.11 -7.73 6.88
C PHE A 16 12.57 -7.27 6.83
N ARG A 17 13.45 -7.83 7.66
CA ARG A 17 14.89 -7.53 7.65
C ARG A 17 15.55 -7.92 6.35
N GLN A 18 15.21 -9.08 5.80
CA GLN A 18 15.74 -9.56 4.53
C GLN A 18 15.32 -8.65 3.37
N TYR A 19 14.08 -8.18 3.35
CA TYR A 19 13.61 -7.22 2.36
C TYR A 19 14.24 -5.84 2.53
N ALA A 20 14.38 -5.37 3.76
CA ALA A 20 15.05 -4.11 4.05
C ALA A 20 16.54 -4.11 3.67
N ALA A 21 17.21 -5.27 3.80
CA ALA A 21 18.61 -5.44 3.40
C ALA A 21 18.79 -5.57 1.88
N ALA A 22 17.78 -6.10 1.18
CA ALA A 22 17.78 -6.26 -0.27
C ALA A 22 17.32 -5.02 -1.03
N ALA A 23 16.78 -4.02 -0.33
CA ALA A 23 16.38 -2.76 -0.94
C ALA A 23 17.63 -2.01 -1.44
N PRO A 24 17.73 -1.71 -2.74
CA PRO A 24 18.76 -0.78 -3.19
C PRO A 24 18.53 0.54 -2.46
N ALA A 25 19.63 1.15 -2.00
CA ALA A 25 19.58 2.52 -1.49
C ALA A 25 18.81 3.39 -2.49
N PRO A 26 17.99 4.36 -2.05
CA PRO A 26 17.28 5.22 -2.97
C PRO A 26 18.33 5.86 -3.88
N ALA A 27 18.40 5.34 -5.09
CA ALA A 27 19.15 6.00 -6.13
C ALA A 27 18.51 7.36 -6.30
N ALA A 28 19.30 8.42 -6.11
CA ALA A 28 18.88 9.76 -6.42
C ALA A 28 18.15 9.72 -7.75
N ALA A 29 16.95 10.28 -7.79
CA ALA A 29 16.11 10.31 -8.97
C ALA A 29 16.86 11.04 -10.07
N ASP A 30 17.60 10.32 -10.87
CA ASP A 30 18.07 10.77 -12.16
C ASP A 30 17.00 10.45 -13.20
N GLU A 31 16.37 11.55 -13.61
CA GLU A 31 15.71 11.77 -14.88
C GLU A 31 14.76 10.68 -15.38
N ALA A 32 13.49 10.98 -15.26
CA ALA A 32 12.42 10.44 -16.05
C ALA A 32 12.82 10.35 -17.53
N SER A 33 13.34 9.22 -17.96
CA SER A 33 13.32 8.92 -19.38
C SER A 33 11.87 8.69 -19.76
N THR A 34 11.35 9.56 -20.60
CA THR A 34 10.09 9.44 -21.30
C THR A 34 10.10 8.20 -22.19
N GLY A 35 9.79 7.06 -21.62
CA GLY A 35 9.78 5.79 -22.30
C GLY A 35 8.72 4.86 -21.74
N SER A 36 7.58 4.82 -22.39
CA SER A 36 6.48 3.88 -22.31
C SER A 36 5.81 3.72 -20.93
N GLY A 37 4.69 4.40 -20.75
CA GLY A 37 3.75 4.17 -19.64
C GLY A 37 3.31 2.70 -19.46
N LYS A 38 3.49 1.88 -20.48
CA LYS A 38 3.16 0.45 -20.45
C LYS A 38 4.22 -0.39 -19.71
N ALA A 39 5.49 -0.04 -19.82
CA ALA A 39 6.57 -0.72 -19.08
C ALA A 39 6.58 -0.32 -17.60
N ALA A 40 6.32 0.96 -17.30
CA ALA A 40 6.16 1.44 -15.94
C ALA A 40 4.96 0.78 -15.24
N ALA A 41 3.81 0.69 -15.88
CA ALA A 41 2.62 0.04 -15.35
C ALA A 41 2.84 -1.47 -15.12
N ALA A 42 3.59 -2.16 -15.99
CA ALA A 42 3.94 -3.56 -15.81
C ALA A 42 4.90 -3.77 -14.61
N CYS A 43 5.84 -2.86 -14.41
CA CYS A 43 6.74 -2.86 -13.26
C CYS A 43 5.99 -2.61 -11.95
N GLU A 44 5.10 -1.63 -11.94
CA GLU A 44 4.24 -1.35 -10.77
C GLU A 44 3.33 -2.53 -10.43
N ALA A 45 2.71 -3.17 -11.42
CA ALA A 45 1.89 -4.36 -11.21
C ALA A 45 2.69 -5.53 -10.64
N SER A 46 3.94 -5.70 -11.06
CA SER A 46 4.85 -6.72 -10.52
C SER A 46 5.20 -6.42 -9.05
N LEU A 47 5.53 -5.19 -8.71
CA LEU A 47 5.82 -4.78 -7.34
C LEU A 47 4.62 -4.99 -6.40
N LEU A 48 3.42 -4.67 -6.87
CA LEU A 48 2.20 -4.90 -6.08
C LEU A 48 1.93 -6.38 -5.84
N ALA A 49 2.24 -7.23 -6.83
CA ALA A 49 2.15 -8.68 -6.67
C ALA A 49 3.13 -9.19 -5.62
N GLU A 50 4.37 -8.73 -5.66
CA GLU A 50 5.41 -9.06 -4.67
C GLU A 50 5.04 -8.59 -3.26
N CYS A 51 4.37 -7.44 -3.15
CA CYS A 51 3.83 -6.93 -1.89
C CYS A 51 2.61 -7.69 -1.37
N GLY A 52 2.11 -8.67 -2.10
CA GLY A 52 0.97 -9.51 -1.69
C GLY A 52 -0.41 -8.94 -2.05
N VAL A 53 -0.49 -7.88 -2.83
CA VAL A 53 -1.77 -7.27 -3.22
C VAL A 53 -2.51 -8.16 -4.23
N PHE A 54 -3.75 -8.51 -3.93
CA PHE A 54 -4.61 -9.26 -4.84
C PHE A 54 -4.83 -8.53 -6.17
N ALA A 55 -4.88 -9.29 -7.26
CA ALA A 55 -5.03 -8.75 -8.63
C ALA A 55 -6.16 -7.73 -8.77
N ARG A 56 -7.31 -7.98 -8.11
CA ARG A 56 -8.49 -7.10 -8.15
C ARG A 56 -8.29 -5.71 -7.54
N TYR A 57 -7.25 -5.51 -6.74
CA TYR A 57 -6.94 -4.23 -6.09
C TYR A 57 -5.72 -3.52 -6.65
N ARG A 58 -5.00 -4.13 -7.61
CA ARG A 58 -3.76 -3.58 -8.14
C ARG A 58 -3.92 -2.28 -8.91
N ASP A 59 -5.12 -1.98 -9.35
CA ASP A 59 -5.48 -0.73 -10.02
C ASP A 59 -6.09 0.33 -9.07
N ALA A 60 -6.13 0.04 -7.77
CA ALA A 60 -6.68 0.95 -6.77
C ALA A 60 -5.68 2.06 -6.45
N THR A 61 -5.73 3.12 -7.24
CA THR A 61 -5.04 4.39 -6.98
C THR A 61 -6.06 5.46 -6.59
N PHE A 62 -5.63 6.54 -5.97
CA PHE A 62 -6.53 7.67 -5.69
C PHE A 62 -7.17 8.21 -6.96
N ALA A 63 -6.42 8.32 -8.06
CA ALA A 63 -6.94 8.77 -9.35
C ALA A 63 -8.04 7.84 -9.88
N ASN A 64 -7.84 6.54 -9.82
CA ASN A 64 -8.83 5.57 -10.29
C ASN A 64 -10.07 5.50 -9.38
N ILE A 65 -9.91 5.67 -8.08
CA ILE A 65 -11.02 5.78 -7.13
C ILE A 65 -11.87 7.01 -7.45
N GLU A 66 -11.24 8.14 -7.71
CA GLU A 66 -11.92 9.38 -8.12
C GLU A 66 -12.64 9.20 -9.46
N ALA A 67 -11.98 8.62 -10.46
CA ALA A 67 -12.55 8.42 -11.79
C ALA A 67 -13.78 7.49 -11.79
N ARG A 68 -13.83 6.53 -10.86
CA ARG A 68 -14.99 5.65 -10.67
C ARG A 68 -16.17 6.32 -9.97
N GLY A 69 -15.93 7.48 -9.37
CA GLY A 69 -16.89 8.23 -8.59
C GLY A 69 -16.91 7.82 -7.12
N VAL A 70 -16.72 8.80 -6.26
CA VAL A 70 -16.79 8.63 -4.81
C VAL A 70 -18.18 9.04 -4.33
N PRO A 71 -18.92 8.16 -3.63
CA PRO A 71 -20.18 8.55 -3.00
C PRO A 71 -19.99 9.77 -2.11
N GLY A 72 -20.91 10.72 -2.14
CA GLY A 72 -20.80 11.96 -1.37
C GLY A 72 -20.59 11.73 0.13
N GLU A 73 -21.18 10.65 0.65
CA GLU A 73 -21.05 10.25 2.06
C GLU A 73 -19.62 9.84 2.44
N LEU A 74 -18.83 9.36 1.47
CA LEU A 74 -17.47 8.89 1.68
C LEU A 74 -16.40 9.91 1.28
N ARG A 75 -16.81 11.06 0.74
CA ARG A 75 -15.88 12.07 0.23
C ARG A 75 -14.91 12.58 1.28
N ALA A 76 -15.42 12.93 2.45
CA ALA A 76 -14.60 13.43 3.55
C ALA A 76 -13.60 12.38 4.05
N GLN A 77 -14.00 11.11 4.06
CA GLN A 77 -13.12 10.01 4.46
C GLN A 77 -12.01 9.78 3.42
N VAL A 78 -12.35 9.83 2.13
CA VAL A 78 -11.36 9.69 1.04
C VAL A 78 -10.35 10.84 1.11
N ASP A 79 -10.80 12.06 1.33
CA ASP A 79 -9.92 13.23 1.45
C ASP A 79 -8.99 13.10 2.69
N THR A 80 -9.51 12.60 3.80
CA THR A 80 -8.71 12.33 5.01
C THR A 80 -7.64 11.27 4.76
N VAL A 81 -7.98 10.20 4.05
CA VAL A 81 -7.03 9.13 3.71
C VAL A 81 -5.95 9.64 2.74
N ARG A 82 -6.34 10.49 1.81
CA ARG A 82 -5.40 11.13 0.89
C ARG A 82 -4.41 12.03 1.63
N ASP A 83 -4.91 12.89 2.51
CA ASP A 83 -4.08 13.76 3.35
C ASP A 83 -3.10 12.95 4.20
N TYR A 84 -3.56 11.84 4.79
CA TYR A 84 -2.68 10.90 5.49
C TYR A 84 -1.57 10.35 4.58
N ALA A 85 -1.90 9.98 3.35
CA ALA A 85 -0.93 9.45 2.38
C ALA A 85 0.12 10.49 1.98
N GLU A 86 -0.30 11.74 1.78
CA GLU A 86 0.60 12.84 1.43
C GLU A 86 1.62 13.15 2.55
N HIS A 87 1.25 12.88 3.79
CA HIS A 87 2.11 13.06 4.98
C HIS A 87 2.62 11.74 5.55
N LEU A 88 2.63 10.67 4.76
CA LEU A 88 2.86 9.32 5.26
C LEU A 88 4.23 9.15 5.91
N GLU A 89 5.29 9.71 5.35
CA GLU A 89 6.63 9.63 5.93
C GLU A 89 6.66 10.21 7.35
N LEU A 90 6.06 11.36 7.55
CA LEU A 90 5.97 12.00 8.86
C LEU A 90 5.12 11.17 9.83
N ASN A 91 3.96 10.70 9.37
CA ASN A 91 3.04 9.90 10.15
C ASN A 91 3.71 8.59 10.62
N VAL A 92 4.41 7.90 9.74
CA VAL A 92 5.13 6.66 10.06
C VAL A 92 6.27 6.92 11.07
N ARG A 93 7.03 7.99 10.89
CA ARG A 93 8.10 8.37 11.84
C ARG A 93 7.56 8.69 13.23
N GLN A 94 6.37 9.24 13.32
CA GLN A 94 5.69 9.55 14.58
C GLN A 94 4.91 8.38 15.16
N GLY A 95 4.87 7.24 14.46
CA GLY A 95 4.14 6.05 14.88
C GLY A 95 2.62 6.13 14.68
N PHE A 96 2.14 7.04 13.85
CA PHE A 96 0.72 7.15 13.52
C PHE A 96 0.34 6.17 12.40
N GLY A 97 -0.62 5.32 12.69
CA GLY A 97 -1.23 4.41 11.73
C GLY A 97 -2.60 4.89 11.25
N LEU A 98 -3.11 4.26 10.21
CA LEU A 98 -4.45 4.49 9.67
C LEU A 98 -5.34 3.28 9.96
N LEU A 99 -6.48 3.50 10.59
CA LEU A 99 -7.50 2.48 10.81
C LEU A 99 -8.74 2.81 9.98
N LEU A 100 -9.05 1.94 9.02
CA LEU A 100 -10.27 2.04 8.21
C LEU A 100 -11.33 1.09 8.74
N ARG A 101 -12.46 1.63 9.15
CA ARG A 101 -13.59 0.88 9.70
C ARG A 101 -14.88 1.25 8.97
N GLY A 102 -15.74 0.27 8.76
CA GLY A 102 -17.05 0.49 8.14
C GLY A 102 -17.63 -0.80 7.57
N PRO A 103 -18.87 -0.77 7.06
CA PRO A 103 -19.51 -1.90 6.44
C PRO A 103 -18.81 -2.36 5.18
N VAL A 104 -19.15 -3.55 4.68
CA VAL A 104 -18.67 -4.09 3.42
C VAL A 104 -19.08 -3.17 2.26
N GLY A 105 -18.19 -2.99 1.28
CA GLY A 105 -18.45 -2.17 0.09
C GLY A 105 -18.13 -0.67 0.26
N THR A 106 -17.51 -0.25 1.34
CA THR A 106 -17.13 1.15 1.59
C THR A 106 -15.69 1.50 1.16
N MET A 107 -15.15 0.78 0.19
CA MET A 107 -13.84 1.02 -0.43
C MET A 107 -12.63 0.97 0.52
N LYS A 108 -12.74 0.39 1.73
CA LYS A 108 -11.64 0.34 2.70
C LYS A 108 -10.36 -0.29 2.15
N THR A 109 -10.48 -1.45 1.55
CA THR A 109 -9.32 -2.17 0.97
C THR A 109 -8.72 -1.40 -0.20
N SER A 110 -9.56 -0.83 -1.07
CA SER A 110 -9.11 0.00 -2.19
C SER A 110 -8.36 1.26 -1.71
N LEU A 111 -8.85 1.90 -0.65
CA LEU A 111 -8.18 3.06 -0.05
C LEU A 111 -6.85 2.66 0.61
N ALA A 112 -6.79 1.54 1.32
CA ALA A 112 -5.55 1.04 1.90
C ALA A 112 -4.49 0.74 0.82
N VAL A 113 -4.91 0.12 -0.28
CA VAL A 113 -4.02 -0.15 -1.42
C VAL A 113 -3.60 1.15 -2.11
N ALA A 114 -4.49 2.14 -2.22
CA ALA A 114 -4.13 3.44 -2.79
C ALA A 114 -3.04 4.17 -1.98
N VAL A 115 -3.13 4.14 -0.65
CA VAL A 115 -2.08 4.64 0.25
C VAL A 115 -0.78 3.88 0.04
N MET A 116 -0.85 2.56 -0.04
CA MET A 116 0.29 1.70 -0.26
C MET A 116 0.98 1.98 -1.60
N GLN A 117 0.21 2.12 -2.69
CA GLN A 117 0.74 2.49 -4.00
C GLN A 117 1.41 3.86 -4.00
N TYR A 118 0.78 4.83 -3.36
CA TYR A 118 1.35 6.17 -3.20
C TYR A 118 2.71 6.13 -2.52
N TRP A 119 2.86 5.31 -1.46
CA TRP A 119 4.12 5.13 -0.75
C TRP A 119 5.19 4.42 -1.58
N LEU A 120 4.80 3.36 -2.32
CA LEU A 120 5.70 2.63 -3.19
C LEU A 120 6.27 3.51 -4.32
N GLN A 121 5.45 4.42 -4.87
CA GLN A 121 5.88 5.39 -5.90
C GLN A 121 6.93 6.38 -5.37
N GLN A 122 6.97 6.60 -4.07
CA GLN A 122 7.97 7.43 -3.41
C GLN A 122 9.23 6.66 -2.98
N GLY A 123 9.35 5.39 -3.39
CA GLY A 123 10.46 4.53 -3.03
C GLY A 123 10.34 3.87 -1.65
N GLY A 124 9.18 3.93 -1.04
CA GLY A 124 8.88 3.24 0.21
C GLY A 124 8.69 1.74 0.03
N HIS A 125 8.64 1.03 1.13
CA HIS A 125 8.36 -0.41 1.17
C HIS A 125 7.05 -0.67 1.92
N ALA A 126 6.27 -1.60 1.41
CA ALA A 126 4.98 -1.95 2.01
C ALA A 126 4.64 -3.42 1.78
N PHE A 127 3.81 -3.98 2.64
CA PHE A 127 3.27 -5.33 2.51
C PHE A 127 1.77 -5.31 2.73
N PHE A 128 1.07 -6.10 1.95
CA PHE A 128 -0.34 -6.35 2.09
C PHE A 128 -0.56 -7.75 2.67
N LEU A 129 -1.19 -7.82 3.82
CA LEU A 129 -1.46 -9.06 4.53
C LEU A 129 -2.94 -9.13 4.90
N THR A 130 -3.52 -10.30 4.76
CA THR A 130 -4.86 -10.59 5.30
C THR A 130 -4.73 -11.46 6.54
N MET A 131 -5.62 -11.27 7.51
CA MET A 131 -5.57 -12.04 8.76
C MET A 131 -5.61 -13.56 8.55
N PRO A 132 -6.38 -14.13 7.61
CA PRO A 132 -6.32 -15.56 7.33
C PRO A 132 -5.00 -16.03 6.73
N SER A 133 -4.18 -15.12 6.21
CA SER A 133 -2.87 -15.43 5.60
C SER A 133 -1.71 -15.34 6.60
N LEU A 134 -2.01 -14.90 7.79
CA LEU A 134 -1.10 -14.87 8.91
C LEU A 134 -1.21 -16.17 9.71
#